data_c19afc5c3a6bdd22813d9a999ef99a80
#
_entry.id   c19afc5c3a6bdd22813d9a999ef99a80
#
_cell.length_a   1.000
_cell.length_b   1.000
_cell.length_c   1.000
_cell.angle_alpha   90.00
_cell.angle_beta   90.00
_cell.angle_gamma   90.00
#
_symmetry.space_group_name_H-M   'P 1'
#
loop_
_entity.id
_entity.type
_entity.pdbx_description
1 polymer ?
#
loop_
_entity_poly.entity_id
_entity_poly.type
_entity_poly.pdbx_seq_one_letter_code
_entity_poly.pdbx_strand_id
1 'polypeptide(L)'
;MDAPRDAYAVWISETMLQQTQVSTVKDYFIRWMERFPNIETLAQADEAEVFKYWQGLGYYSRARNILKTAKIVCEENSLDPLPHDVRSRKTACGDVPRKTGLRKMPETRKELEALPGIGAYTAGAILSLAYHQREAILDGNLVRIFSRLYELDFLPTDKVKERRCPIKSGMTEKSFSEIYWEYAREVANSPKAYMHNEALMELGRTVCKTKSPLCEACPLNKECRAFLDGRTAEFPPTKKRTEKNWHGTVLVVESSDEKILAVSGGQKFLEGQLSLPHFESTRNATIGLPAKAEDYINADDIESFKHCGTFRHSITVHKIECDVLYIKLNKKAKIAVTITTSFNSAINAKFEWIEKAKVFETFANSFSLKALKKVFST
;
A
#
# COMPACT_ATOMS: atom_id res chain seq x y z
N MET A 1 -11.16 8.06 -32.22
CA MET A 1 -9.95 7.43 -31.64
C MET A 1 -9.71 8.13 -30.33
N ASP A 2 -9.80 7.39 -29.22
CA ASP A 2 -9.55 8.00 -27.91
C ASP A 2 -8.08 8.37 -27.83
N ALA A 3 -7.80 9.62 -27.44
CA ALA A 3 -6.43 10.09 -27.25
C ALA A 3 -5.73 9.25 -26.16
N PRO A 4 -4.42 8.95 -26.31
CA PRO A 4 -3.67 8.28 -25.27
C PRO A 4 -3.80 9.04 -23.96
N ARG A 5 -3.99 8.29 -22.87
CA ARG A 5 -4.02 8.87 -21.51
C ARG A 5 -2.60 9.27 -21.10
N ASP A 6 -2.50 10.24 -20.21
CA ASP A 6 -1.21 10.57 -19.61
C ASP A 6 -0.69 9.40 -18.75
N ALA A 7 0.53 8.94 -19.04
CA ALA A 7 1.15 7.80 -18.38
C ALA A 7 1.41 8.05 -16.89
N TYR A 8 1.71 9.29 -16.49
CA TYR A 8 1.83 9.67 -15.10
C TYR A 8 0.48 9.55 -14.38
N ALA A 9 -0.59 10.07 -14.97
CA ALA A 9 -1.93 9.97 -14.39
C ALA A 9 -2.40 8.51 -14.26
N VAL A 10 -2.15 7.67 -15.27
CA VAL A 10 -2.43 6.23 -15.20
C VAL A 10 -1.66 5.58 -14.07
N TRP A 11 -0.35 5.82 -13.95
CA TRP A 11 0.47 5.26 -12.89
C TRP A 11 -0.05 5.64 -11.48
N ILE A 12 -0.35 6.93 -11.26
CA ILE A 12 -0.86 7.41 -9.96
C ILE A 12 -2.21 6.77 -9.64
N SER A 13 -3.16 6.77 -10.59
CA SER A 13 -4.48 6.19 -10.37
C SER A 13 -4.39 4.69 -10.06
N GLU A 14 -3.62 3.93 -10.84
CA GLU A 14 -3.44 2.49 -10.61
C GLU A 14 -2.79 2.19 -9.25
N THR A 15 -1.81 3.00 -8.85
CA THR A 15 -1.19 2.84 -7.53
C THR A 15 -2.15 3.17 -6.40
N MET A 16 -2.99 4.19 -6.53
CA MET A 16 -4.03 4.51 -5.54
C MET A 16 -5.10 3.43 -5.44
N LEU A 17 -5.48 2.82 -6.55
CA LEU A 17 -6.49 1.76 -6.64
C LEU A 17 -6.03 0.41 -6.05
N GLN A 18 -4.72 0.20 -5.85
CA GLN A 18 -4.24 -0.99 -5.18
C GLN A 18 -4.88 -1.13 -3.79
N GLN A 19 -5.75 -2.13 -3.61
CA GLN A 19 -6.48 -2.43 -2.36
C GLN A 19 -7.37 -1.27 -1.84
N THR A 20 -7.73 -0.32 -2.68
CA THR A 20 -8.61 0.81 -2.33
C THR A 20 -9.76 0.90 -3.34
N GLN A 21 -10.97 1.20 -2.86
CA GLN A 21 -12.15 1.32 -3.71
C GLN A 21 -12.12 2.60 -4.57
N VAL A 22 -12.66 2.52 -5.78
CA VAL A 22 -12.73 3.65 -6.73
C VAL A 22 -13.43 4.87 -6.12
N SER A 23 -14.53 4.67 -5.38
CA SER A 23 -15.26 5.74 -4.70
C SER A 23 -14.38 6.54 -3.72
N THR A 24 -13.46 5.87 -3.05
CA THR A 24 -12.49 6.53 -2.16
C THR A 24 -11.39 7.22 -2.95
N VAL A 25 -10.85 6.57 -3.98
CA VAL A 25 -9.69 7.07 -4.74
C VAL A 25 -10.01 8.35 -5.51
N LYS A 26 -11.25 8.53 -6.00
CA LYS A 26 -11.63 9.65 -6.88
C LYS A 26 -11.23 11.02 -6.32
N ASP A 27 -11.60 11.32 -5.08
CA ASP A 27 -11.32 12.64 -4.47
C ASP A 27 -9.82 12.81 -4.14
N TYR A 28 -9.13 11.71 -3.79
CA TYR A 28 -7.68 11.72 -3.57
C TYR A 28 -6.92 11.98 -4.87
N PHE A 29 -7.33 11.33 -5.95
CA PHE A 29 -6.71 11.50 -7.25
C PHE A 29 -6.84 12.94 -7.77
N ILE A 30 -8.03 13.55 -7.66
CA ILE A 30 -8.26 14.94 -8.07
C ILE A 30 -7.30 15.87 -7.30
N ARG A 31 -7.31 15.81 -5.97
CA ARG A 31 -6.43 16.65 -5.13
C ARG A 31 -4.94 16.41 -5.38
N TRP A 32 -4.58 15.16 -5.68
CA TRP A 32 -3.21 14.80 -6.04
C TRP A 32 -2.79 15.46 -7.35
N MET A 33 -3.61 15.34 -8.40
CA MET A 33 -3.30 15.91 -9.71
C MET A 33 -3.29 17.44 -9.71
N GLU A 34 -4.09 18.08 -8.86
CA GLU A 34 -4.04 19.53 -8.65
C GLU A 34 -2.70 19.96 -8.03
N ARG A 35 -2.17 19.22 -7.06
CA ARG A 35 -0.92 19.58 -6.40
C ARG A 35 0.31 19.10 -7.14
N PHE A 36 0.25 17.91 -7.70
CA PHE A 36 1.34 17.24 -8.42
C PHE A 36 0.89 16.90 -9.85
N PRO A 37 0.74 17.91 -10.73
CA PRO A 37 0.20 17.70 -12.07
C PRO A 37 1.09 16.88 -13.00
N ASN A 38 2.37 16.72 -12.66
CA ASN A 38 3.36 15.97 -13.43
C ASN A 38 4.42 15.38 -12.52
N ILE A 39 5.25 14.51 -13.10
CA ILE A 39 6.27 13.76 -12.36
C ILE A 39 7.39 14.66 -11.82
N GLU A 40 7.70 15.77 -12.50
CA GLU A 40 8.72 16.73 -12.08
C GLU A 40 8.30 17.46 -10.79
N THR A 41 7.07 17.92 -10.74
CA THR A 41 6.53 18.57 -9.53
C THR A 41 6.53 17.61 -8.36
N LEU A 42 6.18 16.34 -8.59
CA LEU A 42 6.20 15.30 -7.57
C LEU A 42 7.64 15.00 -7.10
N ALA A 43 8.61 14.92 -8.01
CA ALA A 43 10.01 14.63 -7.67
C ALA A 43 10.64 15.70 -6.77
N GLN A 44 10.16 16.95 -6.84
CA GLN A 44 10.61 18.07 -6.03
C GLN A 44 9.98 18.11 -4.63
N ALA A 45 8.89 17.34 -4.41
CA ALA A 45 8.21 17.30 -3.13
C ALA A 45 9.03 16.58 -2.06
N ASP A 46 8.81 16.93 -0.80
CA ASP A 46 9.31 16.15 0.34
C ASP A 46 8.33 15.03 0.74
N GLU A 47 8.81 14.08 1.56
CA GLU A 47 8.00 12.93 1.99
C GLU A 47 6.80 13.36 2.86
N ALA A 48 6.95 14.39 3.67
CA ALA A 48 5.91 14.88 4.56
C ALA A 48 4.74 15.49 3.76
N GLU A 49 5.06 16.25 2.71
CA GLU A 49 4.06 16.81 1.80
C GLU A 49 3.30 15.71 1.05
N VAL A 50 4.01 14.73 0.48
CA VAL A 50 3.40 13.58 -0.21
C VAL A 50 2.47 12.82 0.73
N PHE A 51 2.89 12.59 1.96
CA PHE A 51 2.07 11.88 2.96
C PHE A 51 0.82 12.66 3.36
N LYS A 52 0.86 13.98 3.40
CA LYS A 52 -0.31 14.84 3.65
C LYS A 52 -1.43 14.58 2.62
N TYR A 53 -1.07 14.49 1.34
CA TYR A 53 -2.03 14.21 0.26
C TYR A 53 -2.46 12.75 0.19
N TRP A 54 -1.68 11.83 0.82
CA TRP A 54 -1.99 10.40 0.90
C TRP A 54 -2.75 9.98 2.15
N GLN A 55 -2.84 10.87 3.13
CA GLN A 55 -3.42 10.59 4.45
C GLN A 55 -4.85 10.05 4.32
N GLY A 56 -5.10 8.86 4.88
CA GLY A 56 -6.40 8.17 4.83
C GLY A 56 -6.49 7.04 3.80
N LEU A 57 -5.63 7.00 2.76
CA LEU A 57 -5.60 5.89 1.80
C LEU A 57 -4.96 4.60 2.36
N GLY A 58 -4.16 4.71 3.43
CA GLY A 58 -3.42 3.59 3.99
C GLY A 58 -2.25 3.10 3.10
N TYR A 59 -1.53 2.07 3.58
CA TYR A 59 -0.39 1.49 2.84
C TYR A 59 0.61 2.55 2.34
N TYR A 60 1.17 3.33 3.26
CA TYR A 60 2.07 4.47 2.99
C TYR A 60 3.35 4.10 2.21
N SER A 61 3.72 2.81 2.20
CA SER A 61 4.78 2.31 1.32
C SER A 61 4.52 2.61 -0.16
N ARG A 62 3.25 2.65 -0.60
CA ARG A 62 2.89 3.04 -1.97
C ARG A 62 3.27 4.50 -2.25
N ALA A 63 2.89 5.43 -1.36
CA ALA A 63 3.23 6.84 -1.49
C ALA A 63 4.75 7.07 -1.49
N ARG A 64 5.47 6.36 -0.61
CA ARG A 64 6.94 6.42 -0.56
C ARG A 64 7.56 5.91 -1.85
N ASN A 65 7.06 4.82 -2.41
CA ASN A 65 7.53 4.28 -3.69
C ASN A 65 7.23 5.22 -4.85
N ILE A 66 6.05 5.85 -4.88
CA ILE A 66 5.71 6.88 -5.87
C ILE A 66 6.76 8.01 -5.86
N LEU A 67 7.06 8.55 -4.69
CA LEU A 67 8.06 9.63 -4.59
C LEU A 67 9.46 9.18 -5.02
N LYS A 68 9.89 7.97 -4.60
CA LYS A 68 11.18 7.40 -5.03
C LYS A 68 11.25 7.24 -6.54
N THR A 69 10.22 6.67 -7.14
CA THR A 69 10.14 6.48 -8.60
C THR A 69 10.17 7.82 -9.34
N ALA A 70 9.43 8.83 -8.88
CA ALA A 70 9.46 10.15 -9.49
C ALA A 70 10.88 10.75 -9.50
N LYS A 71 11.62 10.62 -8.39
CA LYS A 71 13.02 11.08 -8.29
C LYS A 71 13.93 10.33 -9.27
N ILE A 72 13.87 8.98 -9.31
CA ILE A 72 14.67 8.15 -10.23
C ILE A 72 14.42 8.55 -11.69
N VAL A 73 13.15 8.62 -12.11
CA VAL A 73 12.81 8.99 -13.50
C VAL A 73 13.31 10.39 -13.84
N CYS A 74 13.30 11.32 -12.90
CA CYS A 74 13.83 12.66 -13.10
C CYS A 74 15.35 12.72 -13.10
N GLU A 75 16.06 11.86 -12.37
CA GLU A 75 17.52 11.76 -12.33
C GLU A 75 18.09 11.05 -13.55
N GLU A 76 17.56 9.90 -13.94
CA GLU A 76 18.03 9.12 -15.08
C GLU A 76 17.93 9.89 -16.41
N ASN A 77 16.84 10.61 -16.60
CA ASN A 77 16.70 11.49 -17.77
C ASN A 77 17.63 12.72 -17.75
N SER A 78 18.41 12.93 -16.68
CA SER A 78 19.44 13.97 -16.62
C SER A 78 20.78 13.51 -17.22
N LEU A 79 20.93 12.20 -17.47
CA LEU A 79 22.17 11.56 -17.94
C LEU A 79 22.21 11.33 -19.46
N ASP A 80 21.20 11.77 -20.23
CA ASP A 80 21.30 11.72 -21.68
C ASP A 80 22.51 12.55 -22.14
N PRO A 81 23.52 11.95 -22.82
CA PRO A 81 24.66 12.68 -23.30
C PRO A 81 24.19 13.72 -24.34
N LEU A 82 24.61 14.96 -24.12
CA LEU A 82 24.47 16.03 -25.13
C LEU A 82 25.01 15.51 -26.48
N PRO A 83 24.29 15.71 -27.60
CA PRO A 83 24.86 15.44 -28.94
C PRO A 83 26.18 16.16 -29.08
N HIS A 84 27.20 15.46 -29.58
CA HIS A 84 28.62 15.83 -29.65
C HIS A 84 28.93 17.06 -30.52
N ASP A 85 28.00 17.95 -30.83
CA ASP A 85 28.24 19.04 -31.77
C ASP A 85 27.75 20.42 -31.26
N VAL A 86 28.26 20.84 -30.09
CA VAL A 86 28.30 22.27 -29.74
C VAL A 86 29.56 22.56 -28.90
N ARG A 87 30.74 22.29 -29.49
CA ARG A 87 31.97 22.91 -29.03
C ARG A 87 32.21 24.18 -29.83
N SER A 88 31.56 25.26 -29.51
CA SER A 88 32.11 26.63 -29.63
C SER A 88 31.03 27.66 -29.37
N ARG A 89 30.93 28.12 -28.14
CA ARG A 89 30.66 29.51 -27.80
C ARG A 89 30.84 29.66 -26.28
N LYS A 90 31.98 30.26 -25.92
CA LYS A 90 32.17 30.84 -24.60
C LYS A 90 31.18 32.00 -24.45
N THR A 91 30.19 31.87 -23.58
CA THR A 91 29.49 33.00 -22.98
C THR A 91 29.47 32.80 -21.47
N ALA A 92 29.89 33.85 -20.82
CA ALA A 92 30.03 33.97 -19.39
C ALA A 92 28.68 33.91 -18.71
N CYS A 93 28.69 33.36 -17.47
CA CYS A 93 27.66 33.45 -16.43
C CYS A 93 26.31 32.74 -16.68
N GLY A 94 26.14 31.58 -16.08
CA GLY A 94 25.01 31.33 -15.21
C GLY A 94 23.74 30.70 -15.77
N ASP A 95 23.60 30.35 -17.06
CA ASP A 95 22.41 29.68 -17.55
C ASP A 95 22.70 28.26 -18.04
N VAL A 96 22.44 27.28 -17.20
CA VAL A 96 22.25 25.89 -17.63
C VAL A 96 20.95 25.85 -18.43
N PRO A 97 20.97 25.49 -19.74
CA PRO A 97 19.74 25.38 -20.49
C PRO A 97 18.89 24.28 -19.88
N ARG A 98 17.81 24.65 -19.20
CA ARG A 98 16.74 23.71 -18.82
C ARG A 98 16.15 23.15 -20.10
N LYS A 99 16.38 21.87 -20.40
CA LYS A 99 15.63 21.16 -21.44
C LYS A 99 14.15 21.23 -21.06
N THR A 100 13.36 21.97 -21.83
CA THR A 100 11.91 22.20 -21.69
C THR A 100 11.10 21.04 -22.27
N GLY A 101 11.51 19.80 -22.06
CA GLY A 101 10.69 18.62 -22.39
C GLY A 101 10.12 18.04 -21.11
N LEU A 102 8.80 17.92 -21.00
CA LEU A 102 8.14 17.16 -19.94
C LEU A 102 8.76 15.76 -19.87
N ARG A 103 9.16 15.36 -18.68
CA ARG A 103 9.75 14.04 -18.45
C ARG A 103 8.67 12.98 -18.57
N LYS A 104 8.97 11.90 -19.29
CA LYS A 104 8.01 10.83 -19.56
C LYS A 104 8.32 9.61 -18.72
N MET A 105 7.30 8.87 -18.35
CA MET A 105 7.42 7.52 -17.82
C MET A 105 8.06 6.61 -18.87
N PRO A 106 8.87 5.61 -18.47
CA PRO A 106 9.44 4.64 -19.40
C PRO A 106 8.38 3.93 -20.25
N GLU A 107 8.77 3.56 -21.48
CA GLU A 107 7.88 2.95 -22.48
C GLU A 107 8.14 1.45 -22.66
N THR A 108 8.99 0.84 -21.83
CA THR A 108 9.24 -0.60 -21.85
C THR A 108 8.89 -1.26 -20.51
N ARG A 109 8.43 -2.50 -20.58
CA ARG A 109 8.09 -3.29 -19.38
C ARG A 109 9.30 -3.43 -18.45
N LYS A 110 10.47 -3.71 -19.00
CA LYS A 110 11.70 -3.92 -18.23
C LYS A 110 12.09 -2.70 -17.40
N GLU A 111 12.03 -1.52 -18.00
CA GLU A 111 12.34 -0.26 -17.32
C GLU A 111 11.30 0.08 -16.27
N LEU A 112 10.01 -0.10 -16.58
CA LEU A 112 8.93 0.14 -15.61
C LEU A 112 9.02 -0.79 -14.40
N GLU A 113 9.25 -2.09 -14.60
CA GLU A 113 9.34 -3.07 -13.52
C GLU A 113 10.61 -2.91 -12.66
N ALA A 114 11.63 -2.20 -13.15
CA ALA A 114 12.81 -1.84 -12.38
C ALA A 114 12.53 -0.70 -11.37
N LEU A 115 11.43 0.03 -11.53
CA LEU A 115 11.07 1.16 -10.66
C LEU A 115 10.38 0.70 -9.37
N PRO A 116 10.67 1.36 -8.23
CA PRO A 116 10.07 1.01 -6.95
C PRO A 116 8.54 1.04 -6.96
N GLY A 117 7.90 -0.07 -6.60
CA GLY A 117 6.44 -0.17 -6.49
C GLY A 117 5.69 -0.37 -7.81
N ILE A 118 6.39 -0.50 -8.93
CA ILE A 118 5.81 -0.87 -10.23
C ILE A 118 6.06 -2.36 -10.48
N GLY A 119 5.03 -3.17 -10.33
CA GLY A 119 5.06 -4.59 -10.67
C GLY A 119 4.44 -4.87 -12.04
N ALA A 120 4.41 -6.14 -12.44
CA ALA A 120 3.94 -6.60 -13.75
C ALA A 120 2.55 -6.08 -14.14
N TYR A 121 1.62 -5.99 -13.18
CA TYR A 121 0.29 -5.41 -13.39
C TYR A 121 0.38 -3.90 -13.72
N THR A 122 1.03 -3.11 -12.87
CA THR A 122 1.11 -1.65 -13.04
C THR A 122 1.87 -1.29 -14.31
N ALA A 123 2.97 -2.00 -14.62
CA ALA A 123 3.69 -1.84 -15.87
C ALA A 123 2.80 -2.12 -17.10
N GLY A 124 2.09 -3.25 -17.09
CA GLY A 124 1.15 -3.59 -18.17
C GLY A 124 0.01 -2.57 -18.31
N ALA A 125 -0.52 -2.04 -17.20
CA ALA A 125 -1.55 -1.01 -17.22
C ALA A 125 -1.03 0.30 -17.84
N ILE A 126 0.15 0.78 -17.45
CA ILE A 126 0.77 1.96 -18.05
C ILE A 126 0.99 1.75 -19.55
N LEU A 127 1.62 0.65 -19.96
CA LEU A 127 1.94 0.37 -21.35
C LEU A 127 0.68 0.21 -22.21
N SER A 128 -0.33 -0.47 -21.68
CA SER A 128 -1.58 -0.70 -22.40
C SER A 128 -2.45 0.56 -22.46
N LEU A 129 -2.75 1.19 -21.32
CA LEU A 129 -3.74 2.27 -21.24
C LEU A 129 -3.19 3.64 -21.68
N ALA A 130 -1.90 3.89 -21.45
CA ALA A 130 -1.30 5.17 -21.82
C ALA A 130 -0.52 5.11 -23.15
N TYR A 131 0.18 4.02 -23.42
CA TYR A 131 0.99 3.90 -24.65
C TYR A 131 0.33 3.06 -25.74
N HIS A 132 -0.88 2.52 -25.49
CA HIS A 132 -1.64 1.67 -26.42
C HIS A 132 -0.85 0.45 -26.94
N GLN A 133 0.12 -0.02 -26.14
CA GLN A 133 0.89 -1.21 -26.48
C GLN A 133 0.05 -2.49 -26.24
N ARG A 134 0.40 -3.57 -26.95
CA ARG A 134 -0.23 -4.89 -26.80
C ARG A 134 0.30 -5.57 -25.55
N GLU A 135 -0.03 -5.01 -24.38
CA GLU A 135 0.46 -5.48 -23.09
C GLU A 135 -0.65 -6.06 -22.24
N ALA A 136 -0.35 -7.21 -21.66
CA ALA A 136 -1.27 -7.91 -20.78
C ALA A 136 -1.27 -7.32 -19.37
N ILE A 137 -2.44 -7.33 -18.74
CA ILE A 137 -2.61 -7.05 -17.32
C ILE A 137 -3.20 -8.28 -16.62
N LEU A 138 -2.87 -8.46 -15.35
CA LEU A 138 -3.47 -9.51 -14.53
C LEU A 138 -3.62 -9.03 -13.09
N ASP A 139 -4.87 -8.77 -12.70
CA ASP A 139 -5.24 -8.39 -11.33
C ASP A 139 -6.21 -9.41 -10.71
N GLY A 140 -6.65 -9.16 -9.49
CA GLY A 140 -7.64 -10.04 -8.83
C GLY A 140 -8.99 -10.10 -9.54
N ASN A 141 -9.37 -9.10 -10.35
CA ASN A 141 -10.59 -9.11 -11.14
C ASN A 141 -10.44 -10.03 -12.33
N LEU A 142 -9.35 -9.94 -13.07
CA LEU A 142 -9.07 -10.80 -14.21
C LEU A 142 -8.86 -12.25 -13.78
N VAL A 143 -8.15 -12.49 -12.65
CA VAL A 143 -8.05 -13.84 -12.06
C VAL A 143 -9.43 -14.42 -11.81
N ARG A 144 -10.36 -13.67 -11.24
CA ARG A 144 -11.73 -14.13 -10.98
C ARG A 144 -12.51 -14.38 -12.26
N ILE A 145 -12.39 -13.49 -13.25
CA ILE A 145 -13.06 -13.66 -14.56
C ILE A 145 -12.54 -14.92 -15.23
N PHE A 146 -11.23 -15.10 -15.38
CA PHE A 146 -10.65 -16.28 -16.03
C PHE A 146 -10.95 -17.56 -15.25
N SER A 147 -10.91 -17.52 -13.89
CA SER A 147 -11.30 -18.69 -13.09
C SER A 147 -12.72 -19.14 -13.39
N ARG A 148 -13.68 -18.22 -13.52
CA ARG A 148 -15.07 -18.54 -13.83
C ARG A 148 -15.29 -18.92 -15.29
N LEU A 149 -14.64 -18.22 -16.19
CA LEU A 149 -14.78 -18.43 -17.63
C LEU A 149 -14.29 -19.83 -18.03
N TYR A 150 -13.18 -20.29 -17.42
CA TYR A 150 -12.51 -21.54 -17.77
C TYR A 150 -12.55 -22.61 -16.65
N GLU A 151 -13.25 -22.36 -15.54
CA GLU A 151 -13.33 -23.24 -14.36
C GLU A 151 -11.94 -23.60 -13.79
N LEU A 152 -11.07 -22.61 -13.64
CA LEU A 152 -9.76 -22.83 -13.05
C LEU A 152 -9.88 -23.00 -11.53
N ASP A 153 -9.61 -24.19 -11.03
CA ASP A 153 -9.72 -24.58 -9.63
C ASP A 153 -8.47 -24.29 -8.79
N PHE A 154 -7.58 -23.46 -9.29
CA PHE A 154 -6.32 -23.01 -8.67
C PHE A 154 -6.16 -21.49 -8.74
N LEU A 155 -5.31 -20.94 -7.87
CA LEU A 155 -4.93 -19.54 -7.89
C LEU A 155 -3.52 -19.37 -8.45
N PRO A 156 -3.18 -18.19 -9.02
CA PRO A 156 -1.83 -17.91 -9.52
C PRO A 156 -0.73 -18.10 -8.45
N THR A 157 -1.10 -17.95 -7.18
CA THR A 157 -0.18 -18.08 -6.03
C THR A 157 -0.08 -19.50 -5.47
N ASP A 158 -0.81 -20.47 -6.02
CA ASP A 158 -0.77 -21.85 -5.55
C ASP A 158 0.49 -22.55 -6.06
N LYS A 159 1.01 -23.51 -5.26
CA LYS A 159 2.16 -24.31 -5.67
C LYS A 159 1.69 -25.54 -6.42
N VAL A 160 2.29 -25.81 -7.59
CA VAL A 160 1.94 -26.95 -8.45
C VAL A 160 1.99 -28.28 -7.71
N LYS A 161 2.89 -28.45 -6.72
CA LYS A 161 3.05 -29.68 -5.93
C LYS A 161 1.90 -29.94 -4.94
N GLU A 162 1.04 -28.99 -4.65
CA GLU A 162 -0.01 -29.09 -3.63
C GLU A 162 -1.37 -29.52 -4.19
N ARG A 163 -1.54 -29.57 -5.51
CA ARG A 163 -2.81 -29.99 -6.14
C ARG A 163 -2.60 -31.00 -7.26
N ARG A 164 -3.37 -32.07 -7.22
CA ARG A 164 -3.55 -32.96 -8.38
C ARG A 164 -4.42 -32.23 -9.40
N CYS A 165 -3.81 -31.38 -10.23
CA CYS A 165 -4.51 -30.81 -11.38
C CYS A 165 -4.53 -31.87 -12.48
N PRO A 166 -5.67 -32.16 -13.13
CA PRO A 166 -5.68 -32.91 -14.38
C PRO A 166 -5.14 -31.99 -15.48
N ILE A 167 -3.82 -31.83 -15.50
CA ILE A 167 -3.10 -31.17 -16.61
C ILE A 167 -3.38 -32.06 -17.82
N LYS A 168 -4.08 -31.53 -18.82
CA LYS A 168 -4.21 -32.22 -20.10
C LYS A 168 -2.80 -32.62 -20.57
N SER A 169 -2.62 -33.90 -20.85
CA SER A 169 -1.37 -34.50 -21.34
C SER A 169 -0.73 -33.60 -22.41
N GLY A 170 0.48 -33.06 -22.10
CA GLY A 170 1.25 -32.20 -23.01
C GLY A 170 1.65 -30.83 -22.48
N MET A 171 1.20 -30.39 -21.30
CA MET A 171 1.69 -29.16 -20.66
C MET A 171 2.92 -29.46 -19.80
N THR A 172 4.07 -28.99 -20.23
CA THR A 172 5.27 -28.87 -19.40
C THR A 172 4.98 -28.06 -18.13
N GLU A 173 5.73 -28.26 -17.07
CA GLU A 173 5.58 -27.69 -15.70
C GLU A 173 5.42 -26.15 -15.64
N LYS A 174 4.37 -25.62 -16.27
CA LYS A 174 4.01 -24.21 -16.14
C LYS A 174 3.48 -23.95 -14.76
N SER A 175 3.93 -22.88 -14.13
CA SER A 175 3.34 -22.42 -12.87
C SER A 175 1.87 -22.01 -13.11
N PHE A 176 1.01 -22.14 -12.10
CA PHE A 176 -0.37 -21.68 -12.20
C PHE A 176 -0.50 -20.20 -12.54
N SER A 177 0.47 -19.40 -12.10
CA SER A 177 0.59 -17.99 -12.50
C SER A 177 0.74 -17.84 -14.01
N GLU A 178 1.58 -18.67 -14.63
CA GLU A 178 1.84 -18.59 -16.07
C GLU A 178 0.60 -18.90 -16.92
N ILE A 179 -0.26 -19.81 -16.48
CA ILE A 179 -1.52 -20.10 -17.15
C ILE A 179 -2.44 -18.87 -17.20
N TYR A 180 -2.56 -18.14 -16.08
CA TYR A 180 -3.35 -16.91 -16.06
C TYR A 180 -2.76 -15.81 -16.96
N TRP A 181 -1.42 -15.68 -16.96
CA TRP A 181 -0.74 -14.75 -17.83
C TRP A 181 -0.87 -15.09 -19.32
N GLU A 182 -0.99 -16.37 -19.67
CA GLU A 182 -1.27 -16.79 -21.07
C GLU A 182 -2.64 -16.28 -21.52
N TYR A 183 -3.69 -16.50 -20.73
CA TYR A 183 -5.01 -15.95 -21.04
C TYR A 183 -4.99 -14.42 -21.13
N ALA A 184 -4.28 -13.76 -20.23
CA ALA A 184 -4.17 -12.32 -20.28
C ALA A 184 -3.43 -11.81 -21.54
N ARG A 185 -2.36 -12.52 -21.98
CA ARG A 185 -1.64 -12.20 -23.23
C ARG A 185 -2.49 -12.47 -24.47
N GLU A 186 -3.29 -13.52 -24.46
CA GLU A 186 -4.20 -13.81 -25.56
C GLU A 186 -5.22 -12.68 -25.74
N VAL A 187 -5.82 -12.20 -24.67
CA VAL A 187 -6.71 -11.03 -24.68
C VAL A 187 -5.99 -9.77 -25.17
N ALA A 188 -4.75 -9.55 -24.75
CA ALA A 188 -3.94 -8.40 -25.13
C ALA A 188 -3.33 -8.51 -26.54
N ASN A 189 -3.44 -9.67 -27.21
CA ASN A 189 -2.95 -9.86 -28.57
C ASN A 189 -3.90 -9.21 -29.61
N SER A 190 -4.13 -7.94 -29.45
CA SER A 190 -5.03 -7.13 -30.28
C SER A 190 -4.50 -5.70 -30.39
N PRO A 191 -4.69 -5.02 -31.54
CA PRO A 191 -4.44 -3.59 -31.66
C PRO A 191 -5.24 -2.75 -30.66
N LYS A 192 -6.32 -3.30 -30.10
CA LYS A 192 -7.20 -2.66 -29.10
C LYS A 192 -7.00 -3.26 -27.72
N ALA A 193 -5.80 -3.75 -27.38
CA ALA A 193 -5.47 -4.33 -26.08
C ALA A 193 -5.91 -3.44 -24.91
N TYR A 194 -5.72 -2.13 -25.01
CA TYR A 194 -6.14 -1.16 -23.99
C TYR A 194 -7.65 -1.21 -23.73
N MET A 195 -8.48 -1.33 -24.77
CA MET A 195 -9.94 -1.44 -24.61
C MET A 195 -10.35 -2.77 -23.97
N HIS A 196 -9.71 -3.87 -24.37
CA HIS A 196 -10.01 -5.19 -23.81
C HIS A 196 -9.61 -5.26 -22.33
N ASN A 197 -8.43 -4.74 -21.98
CA ASN A 197 -7.97 -4.68 -20.61
C ASN A 197 -8.92 -3.84 -19.75
N GLU A 198 -9.29 -2.64 -20.19
CA GLU A 198 -10.22 -1.77 -19.48
C GLU A 198 -11.61 -2.40 -19.34
N ALA A 199 -12.12 -3.02 -20.41
CA ALA A 199 -13.41 -3.70 -20.38
C ALA A 199 -13.45 -4.86 -19.37
N LEU A 200 -12.38 -5.66 -19.28
CA LEU A 200 -12.28 -6.74 -18.30
C LEU A 200 -12.14 -6.22 -16.87
N MET A 201 -11.36 -5.16 -16.65
CA MET A 201 -11.27 -4.52 -15.33
C MET A 201 -12.64 -4.02 -14.89
N GLU A 202 -13.38 -3.34 -15.78
CA GLU A 202 -14.72 -2.81 -15.51
C GLU A 202 -15.74 -3.93 -15.32
N LEU A 203 -15.69 -4.97 -16.13
CA LEU A 203 -16.54 -6.17 -15.99
C LEU A 203 -16.34 -6.81 -14.61
N GLY A 204 -15.09 -6.94 -14.17
CA GLY A 204 -14.76 -7.47 -12.84
C GLY A 204 -15.26 -6.59 -11.71
N ARG A 205 -15.26 -5.28 -11.91
CA ARG A 205 -15.71 -4.30 -10.91
C ARG A 205 -17.25 -4.25 -10.79
N THR A 206 -17.96 -4.30 -11.91
CA THR A 206 -19.41 -4.00 -11.98
C THR A 206 -20.29 -5.22 -12.08
N VAL A 207 -19.91 -6.21 -12.86
CA VAL A 207 -20.74 -7.38 -13.22
C VAL A 207 -20.21 -8.65 -12.57
N CYS A 208 -18.98 -9.06 -12.87
CA CYS A 208 -18.40 -10.29 -12.34
C CYS A 208 -17.87 -10.07 -10.90
N LYS A 209 -18.76 -9.72 -9.98
CA LYS A 209 -18.43 -9.43 -8.57
C LYS A 209 -17.99 -10.69 -7.81
N THR A 210 -17.24 -10.50 -6.72
CA THR A 210 -16.81 -11.60 -5.85
C THR A 210 -18.00 -12.32 -5.23
N LYS A 211 -18.95 -11.54 -4.68
CA LYS A 211 -20.22 -12.04 -4.15
C LYS A 211 -21.35 -11.59 -5.07
N SER A 212 -22.32 -12.47 -5.30
CA SER A 212 -23.51 -12.18 -6.11
C SER A 212 -23.18 -11.53 -7.47
N PRO A 213 -22.46 -12.24 -8.37
CA PRO A 213 -22.20 -11.73 -9.70
C PRO A 213 -23.50 -11.59 -10.50
N LEU A 214 -23.55 -10.59 -11.38
CA LEU A 214 -24.70 -10.31 -12.25
C LEU A 214 -24.57 -11.09 -13.56
N CYS A 215 -24.60 -12.42 -13.48
CA CYS A 215 -24.29 -13.30 -14.61
C CYS A 215 -25.25 -13.17 -15.81
N GLU A 216 -26.53 -12.95 -15.55
CA GLU A 216 -27.53 -12.75 -16.60
C GLU A 216 -27.25 -11.49 -17.46
N ALA A 217 -26.68 -10.46 -16.87
CA ALA A 217 -26.28 -9.23 -17.55
C ALA A 217 -24.86 -9.26 -18.10
N CYS A 218 -24.13 -10.38 -17.92
CA CYS A 218 -22.74 -10.48 -18.34
C CYS A 218 -22.64 -10.72 -19.85
N PRO A 219 -21.85 -9.91 -20.60
CA PRO A 219 -21.68 -10.13 -22.04
C PRO A 219 -20.96 -11.45 -22.38
N LEU A 220 -20.30 -12.08 -21.39
CA LEU A 220 -19.57 -13.34 -21.54
C LEU A 220 -20.35 -14.55 -20.99
N ASN A 221 -21.63 -14.42 -20.67
CA ASN A 221 -22.40 -15.48 -20.01
C ASN A 221 -22.55 -16.77 -20.84
N LYS A 222 -22.60 -16.64 -22.14
CA LYS A 222 -22.76 -17.79 -23.07
C LYS A 222 -21.51 -18.67 -23.16
N GLU A 223 -20.32 -18.06 -22.87
CA GLU A 223 -19.02 -18.73 -22.92
C GLU A 223 -18.51 -19.06 -21.51
N CYS A 224 -19.18 -18.57 -20.47
CA CYS A 224 -18.71 -18.73 -19.09
C CYS A 224 -19.11 -20.11 -18.54
N ARG A 225 -18.14 -21.02 -18.46
CA ARG A 225 -18.36 -22.41 -17.99
C ARG A 225 -18.97 -22.45 -16.59
N ALA A 226 -18.41 -21.70 -15.63
CA ALA A 226 -18.92 -21.68 -14.27
C ALA A 226 -20.36 -21.14 -14.16
N PHE A 227 -20.84 -20.32 -15.10
CA PHE A 227 -22.20 -19.87 -15.15
C PHE A 227 -23.12 -20.97 -15.77
N LEU A 228 -22.72 -21.55 -16.87
CA LEU A 228 -23.46 -22.62 -17.54
C LEU A 228 -23.64 -23.82 -16.62
N ASP A 229 -22.64 -24.13 -15.80
CA ASP A 229 -22.65 -25.25 -14.85
C ASP A 229 -23.26 -24.89 -13.48
N GLY A 230 -23.71 -23.63 -13.28
CA GLY A 230 -24.29 -23.17 -12.01
C GLY A 230 -23.30 -23.05 -10.86
N ARG A 231 -21.98 -22.99 -11.13
CA ARG A 231 -20.89 -23.12 -10.16
C ARG A 231 -20.10 -21.82 -9.93
N THR A 232 -20.63 -20.67 -10.29
CA THR A 232 -19.92 -19.38 -10.20
C THR A 232 -19.41 -19.03 -8.78
N ALA A 233 -20.07 -19.56 -7.75
CA ALA A 233 -19.65 -19.32 -6.36
C ALA A 233 -18.40 -20.11 -5.96
N GLU A 234 -18.04 -21.16 -6.68
CA GLU A 234 -16.86 -21.99 -6.41
C GLU A 234 -15.56 -21.36 -6.93
N PHE A 235 -15.67 -20.42 -7.90
CA PHE A 235 -14.53 -19.81 -8.58
C PHE A 235 -14.39 -18.32 -8.33
N PRO A 236 -13.14 -17.83 -8.09
CA PRO A 236 -11.93 -18.61 -7.87
C PRO A 236 -11.97 -19.34 -6.53
N PRO A 237 -11.18 -20.40 -6.36
CA PRO A 237 -11.08 -21.09 -5.08
C PRO A 237 -10.57 -20.14 -4.00
N THR A 238 -11.18 -20.21 -2.82
CA THR A 238 -10.80 -19.31 -1.71
C THR A 238 -9.74 -19.94 -0.83
N LYS A 239 -8.60 -19.27 -0.67
CA LYS A 239 -7.66 -19.63 0.40
C LYS A 239 -8.27 -19.29 1.75
N LYS A 240 -8.41 -20.27 2.63
CA LYS A 240 -8.69 -19.98 4.04
C LYS A 240 -7.52 -19.18 4.60
N ARG A 241 -7.75 -17.90 4.88
CA ARG A 241 -6.75 -17.08 5.58
C ARG A 241 -6.63 -17.60 7.00
N THR A 242 -5.44 -18.06 7.39
CA THR A 242 -5.17 -18.40 8.78
C THR A 242 -5.12 -17.10 9.57
N GLU A 243 -6.19 -16.82 10.31
CA GLU A 243 -6.22 -15.67 11.20
C GLU A 243 -5.27 -15.92 12.38
N LYS A 244 -4.48 -14.92 12.71
CA LYS A 244 -3.57 -14.95 13.86
C LYS A 244 -4.13 -14.01 14.92
N ASN A 245 -4.44 -14.54 16.09
CA ASN A 245 -4.78 -13.72 17.22
C ASN A 245 -3.52 -13.12 17.84
N TRP A 246 -3.57 -11.84 18.16
CA TRP A 246 -2.49 -11.16 18.85
C TRP A 246 -3.08 -10.33 20.00
N HIS A 247 -2.47 -10.48 21.17
CA HIS A 247 -2.83 -9.72 22.37
C HIS A 247 -1.65 -8.82 22.73
N GLY A 248 -1.95 -7.60 23.12
CA GLY A 248 -0.91 -6.66 23.52
C GLY A 248 -1.41 -5.51 24.36
N THR A 249 -0.47 -4.71 24.80
CA THR A 249 -0.71 -3.47 25.55
C THR A 249 -0.25 -2.28 24.71
N VAL A 250 -1.08 -1.24 24.70
CA VAL A 250 -0.76 0.07 24.14
C VAL A 250 -0.57 1.04 25.29
N LEU A 251 0.53 1.77 25.27
CA LEU A 251 0.83 2.80 26.27
C LEU A 251 0.43 4.17 25.74
N VAL A 252 -0.36 4.89 26.49
CA VAL A 252 -0.60 6.33 26.33
C VAL A 252 0.15 7.03 27.45
N VAL A 253 1.34 7.52 27.16
CA VAL A 253 2.23 8.13 28.16
C VAL A 253 2.14 9.63 28.05
N GLU A 254 1.71 10.28 29.14
CA GLU A 254 1.61 11.73 29.23
C GLU A 254 2.74 12.28 30.10
N SER A 255 3.47 13.23 29.60
CA SER A 255 4.50 13.97 30.34
C SER A 255 3.89 15.05 31.22
N SER A 256 4.68 15.57 32.16
CA SER A 256 4.25 16.65 33.07
C SER A 256 3.93 17.98 32.38
N ASP A 257 4.38 18.17 31.11
CA ASP A 257 4.09 19.33 30.26
C ASP A 257 3.05 19.02 29.17
N GLU A 258 2.13 18.08 29.47
CA GLU A 258 0.98 17.73 28.62
C GLU A 258 1.35 17.29 27.20
N LYS A 259 2.39 16.48 27.04
CA LYS A 259 2.76 15.85 25.78
C LYS A 259 2.57 14.34 25.85
N ILE A 260 2.25 13.73 24.72
CA ILE A 260 2.06 12.29 24.58
C ILE A 260 3.25 11.68 23.83
N LEU A 261 3.79 10.59 24.37
CA LEU A 261 4.90 9.86 23.77
C LEU A 261 4.42 9.14 22.50
N ALA A 262 5.13 9.37 21.42
CA ALA A 262 4.95 8.70 20.15
C ALA A 262 6.23 7.96 19.74
N VAL A 263 6.08 6.90 18.94
CA VAL A 263 7.18 6.08 18.45
C VAL A 263 7.01 5.81 16.95
N SER A 264 8.11 5.85 16.22
CA SER A 264 8.17 5.42 14.82
C SER A 264 9.29 4.39 14.63
N GLY A 265 8.97 3.28 13.93
CA GLY A 265 9.87 2.13 13.77
C GLY A 265 9.91 1.22 15.00
N GLY A 266 10.56 0.07 14.85
CA GLY A 266 10.79 -0.89 15.94
C GLY A 266 9.57 -1.58 16.54
N GLN A 267 8.39 -1.34 16.01
CA GLN A 267 7.14 -1.92 16.49
C GLN A 267 6.70 -3.09 15.60
N LYS A 268 6.04 -4.10 16.17
CA LYS A 268 5.53 -5.26 15.41
C LYS A 268 4.55 -4.87 14.31
N PHE A 269 3.78 -3.82 14.53
CA PHE A 269 2.82 -3.26 13.59
C PHE A 269 3.13 -1.80 13.31
N LEU A 270 2.61 -1.26 12.20
CA LEU A 270 2.72 0.15 11.83
C LEU A 270 4.16 0.62 11.57
N GLU A 271 5.02 -0.28 11.07
CA GLU A 271 6.40 0.04 10.71
C GLU A 271 6.45 1.26 9.77
N GLY A 272 7.30 2.22 10.11
CA GLY A 272 7.45 3.48 9.37
C GLY A 272 6.30 4.48 9.55
N GLN A 273 5.33 4.20 10.44
CA GLN A 273 4.30 5.17 10.84
C GLN A 273 4.51 5.61 12.27
N LEU A 274 4.14 6.86 12.54
CA LEU A 274 4.06 7.35 13.90
C LEU A 274 2.91 6.66 14.62
N SER A 275 3.18 6.04 15.77
CA SER A 275 2.21 5.28 16.56
C SER A 275 2.44 5.47 18.06
N LEU A 276 1.49 5.01 18.86
CA LEU A 276 1.71 4.85 20.30
C LEU A 276 2.58 3.62 20.58
N PRO A 277 3.45 3.64 21.60
CA PRO A 277 4.21 2.46 22.02
C PRO A 277 3.30 1.28 22.31
N HIS A 278 3.60 0.10 21.75
CA HIS A 278 2.82 -1.11 21.95
C HIS A 278 3.69 -2.37 21.90
N PHE A 279 3.32 -3.38 22.66
CA PHE A 279 4.03 -4.64 22.76
C PHE A 279 3.10 -5.82 23.03
N GLU A 280 3.58 -7.01 22.77
CA GLU A 280 2.85 -8.24 23.02
C GLU A 280 2.78 -8.52 24.53
N SER A 281 1.57 -8.74 25.04
CA SER A 281 1.30 -9.08 26.44
C SER A 281 0.36 -10.29 26.53
N THR A 282 0.38 -10.98 27.67
CA THR A 282 -0.57 -12.05 27.97
C THR A 282 -1.91 -11.47 28.40
N ARG A 283 -3.01 -12.17 28.09
CA ARG A 283 -4.34 -11.85 28.65
C ARG A 283 -4.25 -11.84 30.17
N ASN A 284 -4.79 -10.81 30.80
CA ASN A 284 -4.87 -10.61 32.26
C ASN A 284 -3.66 -9.92 32.94
N ALA A 285 -2.88 -9.12 32.25
CA ALA A 285 -1.95 -8.19 32.89
C ALA A 285 -2.71 -7.01 33.57
N THR A 286 -3.83 -7.32 34.25
CA THR A 286 -4.77 -6.31 34.77
C THR A 286 -4.39 -5.76 36.14
N ILE A 287 -3.35 -6.27 36.79
CA ILE A 287 -2.92 -5.84 38.12
C ILE A 287 -1.42 -5.51 38.07
N GLY A 288 -1.11 -4.25 37.78
CA GLY A 288 0.26 -3.72 37.77
C GLY A 288 0.75 -3.22 36.44
N LEU A 289 1.89 -2.55 36.45
CA LEU A 289 2.60 -2.12 35.24
C LEU A 289 3.21 -3.38 34.59
N PRO A 290 2.93 -3.66 33.31
CA PRO A 290 3.58 -4.78 32.65
C PRO A 290 5.09 -4.61 32.62
N ALA A 291 5.86 -5.66 32.89
CA ALA A 291 7.33 -5.60 32.89
C ALA A 291 7.92 -4.99 31.60
N LYS A 292 7.29 -5.25 30.44
CA LYS A 292 7.68 -4.61 29.16
C LYS A 292 7.35 -3.12 29.05
N ALA A 293 6.56 -2.53 29.95
CA ALA A 293 6.37 -1.09 30.00
C ALA A 293 7.63 -0.39 30.55
N GLU A 294 8.41 -1.07 31.38
CA GLU A 294 9.71 -0.61 31.88
C GLU A 294 10.75 -0.44 30.76
N ASP A 295 10.58 -1.12 29.65
CA ASP A 295 11.38 -0.90 28.43
C ASP A 295 11.19 0.52 27.85
N TYR A 296 10.05 1.16 28.14
CA TYR A 296 9.68 2.48 27.62
C TYR A 296 9.77 3.58 28.68
N ILE A 297 9.60 3.24 29.98
CA ILE A 297 9.46 4.21 31.05
C ILE A 297 10.11 3.65 32.31
N ASN A 298 10.89 4.48 33.00
CA ASN A 298 11.40 4.13 34.31
C ASN A 298 10.25 4.16 35.34
N ALA A 299 10.10 3.14 36.14
CA ALA A 299 9.07 3.03 37.16
C ALA A 299 9.09 4.22 38.15
N ASP A 300 10.28 4.74 38.51
CA ASP A 300 10.46 5.88 39.42
C ASP A 300 9.95 7.20 38.83
N ASP A 301 9.74 7.27 37.52
CA ASP A 301 9.24 8.46 36.82
C ASP A 301 7.72 8.49 36.73
N ILE A 302 7.01 7.43 37.15
CA ILE A 302 5.56 7.32 37.08
C ILE A 302 4.90 8.04 38.25
N GLU A 303 4.02 9.01 37.96
CA GLU A 303 3.14 9.63 38.95
C GLU A 303 1.91 8.75 39.20
N SER A 304 1.30 8.26 38.13
CA SER A 304 0.13 7.41 38.20
C SER A 304 -0.05 6.60 36.90
N PHE A 305 -0.74 5.47 36.99
CA PHE A 305 -1.18 4.73 35.82
C PHE A 305 -2.63 4.23 36.00
N LYS A 306 -3.33 4.07 34.87
CA LYS A 306 -4.71 3.62 34.82
C LYS A 306 -4.96 2.72 33.61
N HIS A 307 -5.64 1.60 33.83
CA HIS A 307 -6.18 0.78 32.74
C HIS A 307 -7.45 1.43 32.19
N CYS A 308 -7.44 1.79 30.90
CA CYS A 308 -8.51 2.52 30.22
C CYS A 308 -9.40 1.61 29.35
N GLY A 309 -9.36 0.30 29.60
CA GLY A 309 -10.14 -0.70 28.88
C GLY A 309 -9.42 -1.29 27.70
N THR A 310 -10.14 -2.06 26.89
CA THR A 310 -9.62 -2.79 25.75
C THR A 310 -10.23 -2.29 24.45
N PHE A 311 -9.54 -2.53 23.32
CA PHE A 311 -10.13 -2.36 21.99
C PHE A 311 -9.72 -3.49 21.07
N ARG A 312 -10.54 -3.70 20.03
CA ARG A 312 -10.25 -4.66 18.95
C ARG A 312 -9.87 -3.93 17.65
N HIS A 313 -8.88 -4.49 16.99
CA HIS A 313 -8.40 -3.98 15.72
C HIS A 313 -7.96 -5.14 14.82
N SER A 314 -7.88 -4.91 13.50
CA SER A 314 -7.37 -5.91 12.57
C SER A 314 -6.33 -5.29 11.67
N ILE A 315 -5.17 -5.93 11.57
CA ILE A 315 -4.09 -5.55 10.65
C ILE A 315 -3.74 -6.79 9.84
N THR A 316 -3.99 -6.76 8.55
CA THR A 316 -3.78 -7.89 7.63
C THR A 316 -4.46 -9.18 8.10
N VAL A 317 -3.70 -10.18 8.54
CA VAL A 317 -4.20 -11.46 9.05
C VAL A 317 -4.32 -11.50 10.58
N HIS A 318 -3.89 -10.44 11.27
CA HIS A 318 -3.90 -10.39 12.71
C HIS A 318 -5.21 -9.79 13.24
N LYS A 319 -5.89 -10.56 14.08
CA LYS A 319 -6.95 -10.06 14.96
C LYS A 319 -6.30 -9.60 16.25
N ILE A 320 -6.29 -8.32 16.46
CA ILE A 320 -5.59 -7.64 17.55
C ILE A 320 -6.60 -7.31 18.63
N GLU A 321 -6.30 -7.68 19.86
CA GLU A 321 -6.98 -7.23 21.07
C GLU A 321 -5.95 -6.55 21.96
N CYS A 322 -6.15 -5.27 22.26
CA CYS A 322 -5.21 -4.47 23.04
C CYS A 322 -5.83 -3.91 24.30
N ASP A 323 -5.09 -4.03 25.39
CA ASP A 323 -5.30 -3.26 26.59
C ASP A 323 -4.70 -1.86 26.42
N VAL A 324 -5.41 -0.86 26.92
CA VAL A 324 -4.93 0.53 26.91
C VAL A 324 -4.51 0.93 28.32
N LEU A 325 -3.23 1.26 28.45
CA LEU A 325 -2.66 1.72 29.71
C LEU A 325 -2.31 3.21 29.59
N TYR A 326 -2.97 4.04 30.37
CA TYR A 326 -2.61 5.46 30.48
C TYR A 326 -1.64 5.64 31.65
N ILE A 327 -0.51 6.30 31.37
CA ILE A 327 0.57 6.53 32.32
C ILE A 327 0.87 8.02 32.34
N LYS A 328 0.84 8.62 33.53
CA LYS A 328 1.22 10.00 33.74
C LYS A 328 2.59 10.07 34.43
N LEU A 329 3.49 10.85 33.87
CA LEU A 329 4.84 11.03 34.39
C LEU A 329 4.90 12.18 35.41
N ASN A 330 5.76 12.03 36.41
CA ASN A 330 6.00 13.05 37.42
C ASN A 330 6.90 14.18 36.88
N LYS A 331 6.99 15.33 37.61
CA LYS A 331 7.79 16.48 37.19
C LYS A 331 9.32 16.25 37.22
N LYS A 332 9.78 15.16 37.85
CA LYS A 332 11.20 14.78 37.88
C LYS A 332 11.63 13.99 36.67
N ALA A 333 10.65 13.37 35.96
CA ALA A 333 10.91 12.67 34.73
C ALA A 333 11.60 13.65 33.75
N LYS A 334 12.89 13.49 33.58
CA LYS A 334 13.60 14.26 32.55
C LYS A 334 13.02 13.86 31.23
N ILE A 335 12.53 14.84 30.47
CA ILE A 335 12.02 14.68 29.08
C ILE A 335 13.15 14.20 28.13
N ALA A 336 14.40 14.22 28.57
CA ALA A 336 15.48 13.48 27.99
C ALA A 336 15.13 11.98 28.14
N VAL A 337 14.53 11.46 27.10
CA VAL A 337 14.26 10.06 26.86
C VAL A 337 15.35 9.20 27.48
N THR A 338 15.20 8.82 28.75
CA THR A 338 15.93 7.70 29.32
C THR A 338 15.19 6.44 28.88
N ILE A 339 15.07 6.29 27.56
CA ILE A 339 14.88 4.99 26.96
C ILE A 339 16.21 4.32 27.22
N THR A 340 16.18 3.35 28.10
CA THR A 340 17.35 2.56 28.45
C THR A 340 18.06 2.16 27.16
N THR A 341 19.34 2.48 27.09
CA THR A 341 20.25 2.27 25.95
C THR A 341 20.28 0.82 25.43
N SER A 342 19.74 -0.14 26.17
CA SER A 342 19.55 -1.53 25.77
C SER A 342 18.50 -1.74 24.68
N PHE A 343 17.52 -0.84 24.53
CA PHE A 343 16.48 -0.96 23.49
C PHE A 343 16.88 -0.26 22.17
N ASN A 344 17.68 0.79 22.25
CA ASN A 344 18.13 1.57 21.09
C ASN A 344 19.12 0.82 20.15
N SER A 345 19.78 -0.23 20.63
CA SER A 345 20.77 -0.97 19.81
C SER A 345 20.16 -2.13 18.99
N ALA A 346 18.95 -2.59 19.31
CA ALA A 346 18.30 -3.70 18.64
C ALA A 346 17.11 -3.29 17.75
N ILE A 347 16.58 -2.09 17.90
CA ILE A 347 15.36 -1.68 17.21
C ILE A 347 15.54 -0.23 16.71
N ASN A 348 15.42 0.00 15.41
CA ASN A 348 15.45 1.31 14.75
C ASN A 348 14.20 2.14 15.11
N ALA A 349 13.95 2.42 16.40
CA ALA A 349 12.82 3.17 16.88
C ALA A 349 13.23 4.62 17.15
N LYS A 350 12.43 5.57 16.67
CA LYS A 350 12.54 7.00 17.01
C LYS A 350 11.36 7.37 17.88
N PHE A 351 11.62 8.13 18.93
CA PHE A 351 10.62 8.59 19.87
C PHE A 351 10.48 10.11 19.76
N GLU A 352 9.27 10.58 19.89
CA GLU A 352 8.97 12.01 19.90
C GLU A 352 7.78 12.31 20.83
N TRP A 353 7.73 13.56 21.31
CA TRP A 353 6.67 14.03 22.17
C TRP A 353 5.73 14.94 21.39
N ILE A 354 4.45 14.58 21.39
CA ILE A 354 3.39 15.29 20.67
C ILE A 354 2.53 16.06 21.66
N GLU A 355 2.27 17.33 21.40
CA GLU A 355 1.33 18.12 22.20
C GLU A 355 -0.04 17.42 22.29
N LYS A 356 -0.57 17.25 23.50
CA LYS A 356 -1.82 16.57 23.78
C LYS A 356 -2.98 17.11 22.92
N ALA A 357 -3.02 18.42 22.71
CA ALA A 357 -4.03 19.09 21.89
C ALA A 357 -4.00 18.64 20.41
N LYS A 358 -2.84 18.18 19.91
CA LYS A 358 -2.62 17.84 18.49
C LYS A 358 -2.63 16.33 18.22
N VAL A 359 -2.77 15.46 19.24
CA VAL A 359 -2.62 14.00 19.06
C VAL A 359 -3.61 13.40 18.06
N PHE A 360 -4.85 13.87 18.03
CA PHE A 360 -5.85 13.34 17.11
C PHE A 360 -5.62 13.76 15.65
N GLU A 361 -4.88 14.83 15.43
CA GLU A 361 -4.51 15.31 14.09
C GLU A 361 -3.20 14.68 13.62
N THR A 362 -2.27 14.43 14.57
CA THR A 362 -0.92 13.92 14.28
C THR A 362 -0.90 12.42 13.99
N PHE A 363 -1.67 11.62 14.75
CA PHE A 363 -1.72 10.18 14.51
C PHE A 363 -2.66 9.84 13.34
N ALA A 364 -2.08 9.43 12.23
CA ALA A 364 -2.82 9.05 11.02
C ALA A 364 -3.43 7.63 11.08
N ASN A 365 -2.97 6.76 12.01
CA ASN A 365 -3.42 5.37 12.05
C ASN A 365 -4.57 5.16 13.04
N SER A 366 -5.56 4.37 12.62
CA SER A 366 -6.76 4.08 13.42
C SER A 366 -6.48 3.25 14.68
N PHE A 367 -5.34 2.57 14.76
CA PHE A 367 -4.91 1.81 15.94
C PHE A 367 -4.62 2.75 17.12
N SER A 368 -3.73 3.74 16.91
CA SER A 368 -3.40 4.74 17.92
C SER A 368 -4.62 5.62 18.27
N LEU A 369 -5.41 6.01 17.27
CA LEU A 369 -6.62 6.80 17.51
C LEU A 369 -7.65 6.08 18.37
N LYS A 370 -7.80 4.75 18.24
CA LYS A 370 -8.69 3.96 19.12
C LYS A 370 -8.20 3.96 20.56
N ALA A 371 -6.89 3.85 20.77
CA ALA A 371 -6.32 3.90 22.13
C ALA A 371 -6.49 5.29 22.76
N LEU A 372 -6.19 6.37 22.00
CA LEU A 372 -6.39 7.75 22.47
C LEU A 372 -7.84 8.05 22.84
N LYS A 373 -8.79 7.56 22.05
CA LYS A 373 -10.23 7.69 22.37
C LYS A 373 -10.61 6.98 23.68
N LYS A 374 -9.96 5.88 24.06
CA LYS A 374 -10.20 5.22 25.34
C LYS A 374 -9.73 6.05 26.54
N VAL A 375 -8.74 6.90 26.34
CA VAL A 375 -8.15 7.74 27.39
C VAL A 375 -8.83 9.11 27.47
N PHE A 376 -9.09 9.75 26.33
CA PHE A 376 -9.48 11.15 26.23
C PHE A 376 -10.91 11.41 25.73
N SER A 377 -11.66 10.34 25.36
CA SER A 377 -13.09 10.49 25.05
C SER A 377 -13.89 10.13 26.30
N THR A 378 -14.29 11.14 26.99
CA THR A 378 -15.40 11.12 27.96
C THR A 378 -16.67 11.57 27.26
#